data_3f78add902f1f89ed17706df789775c0
#
_entry.id   3f78add902f1f89ed17706df789775c0
#
_cell.length_a   1.000
_cell.length_b   1.000
_cell.length_c   1.000
_cell.angle_alpha   90.00
_cell.angle_beta   90.00
_cell.angle_gamma   90.00
#
_symmetry.space_group_name_H-M   'P 1'
#
loop_
_entity.id
_entity.type
_entity.pdbx_description
1 polymer ?
#
loop_
_entity_poly.entity_id
_entity_poly.type
_entity_poly.pdbx_seq_one_letter_code
_entity_poly.pdbx_strand_id
1 'polypeptide(L)'
;VYLDNGQMLYVSPFKNLIIFGEIWTASGQSLTQNDVKNWQEHLQNEQIKSISLEQLTKNALEMHFGNGKSKYDFVIFTDPECPFCKKVEDFFATKDVTTYMNFLPLEMHPNARNMSLQILSSSDPKSTAQKIKNLEPVDVEITDVAKNKLSKMESLAHDLKITGTPKIFVIDNDKKKIIDVINGANIPQIEKYFN
;
A
#
# COMPACT_ATOMS: atom_id res chain seq x y z
N VAL A 1 19.26 -16.49 11.49
CA VAL A 1 17.83 -16.63 11.87
C VAL A 1 17.24 -15.25 12.00
N TYR A 2 16.11 -15.01 11.31
CA TYR A 2 15.34 -13.78 11.43
C TYR A 2 14.25 -13.98 12.49
N LEU A 3 14.09 -13.00 13.36
CA LEU A 3 13.10 -13.02 14.45
C LEU A 3 11.88 -12.15 14.08
N ASP A 4 10.71 -12.46 14.65
CA ASP A 4 9.46 -11.75 14.40
C ASP A 4 9.50 -10.25 14.77
N ASN A 5 10.42 -9.87 15.66
CA ASN A 5 10.64 -8.48 16.05
C ASN A 5 11.55 -7.70 15.07
N GLY A 6 11.90 -8.28 13.94
CA GLY A 6 12.75 -7.65 12.92
C GLY A 6 14.25 -7.77 13.16
N GLN A 7 14.68 -8.46 14.20
CA GLN A 7 16.12 -8.67 14.51
C GLN A 7 16.66 -9.91 13.81
N MET A 8 17.96 -9.83 13.48
CA MET A 8 18.71 -10.96 12.94
C MET A 8 19.65 -11.51 14.03
N LEU A 9 19.67 -12.83 14.19
CA LEU A 9 20.70 -13.51 14.99
C LEU A 9 21.45 -14.52 14.12
N TYR A 10 22.71 -14.71 14.45
CA TYR A 10 23.56 -15.68 13.78
C TYR A 10 23.88 -16.83 14.71
N VAL A 11 23.77 -18.05 14.20
CA VAL A 11 24.02 -19.27 14.96
C VAL A 11 25.18 -20.00 14.30
N SER A 12 26.24 -20.33 15.09
CA SER A 12 27.29 -21.22 14.66
C SER A 12 27.00 -22.63 15.19
N PRO A 13 26.58 -23.57 14.36
CA PRO A 13 26.26 -24.93 14.82
C PRO A 13 27.51 -25.70 15.28
N PHE A 14 28.69 -25.29 14.80
CA PHE A 14 29.95 -25.97 15.14
C PHE A 14 30.54 -25.50 16.47
N LYS A 15 30.19 -24.30 16.93
CA LYS A 15 30.76 -23.70 18.15
C LYS A 15 29.73 -23.46 19.25
N ASN A 16 28.46 -23.83 19.03
CA ASN A 16 27.36 -23.56 19.95
C ASN A 16 27.26 -22.07 20.36
N LEU A 17 27.52 -21.18 19.41
CA LEU A 17 27.50 -19.73 19.65
C LEU A 17 26.28 -19.10 18.99
N ILE A 18 25.67 -18.15 19.71
CA ILE A 18 24.67 -17.24 19.17
C ILE A 18 25.25 -15.83 19.23
N ILE A 19 25.19 -15.12 18.10
CA ILE A 19 25.69 -13.75 17.98
C ILE A 19 24.48 -12.84 17.79
N PHE A 20 24.32 -11.88 18.68
CA PHE A 20 23.35 -10.82 18.60
C PHE A 20 24.04 -9.53 18.17
N GLY A 21 23.47 -8.81 17.21
CA GLY A 21 24.00 -7.54 16.76
C GLY A 21 24.39 -7.52 15.29
N GLU A 22 25.05 -6.45 14.87
CA GLU A 22 25.47 -6.26 13.49
C GLU A 22 26.85 -6.88 13.23
N ILE A 23 26.96 -7.60 12.12
CA ILE A 23 28.21 -8.15 11.60
C ILE A 23 28.66 -7.30 10.42
N TRP A 24 29.89 -6.82 10.50
CA TRP A 24 30.54 -6.00 9.48
C TRP A 24 31.77 -6.74 8.91
N THR A 25 31.96 -6.57 7.60
CA THR A 25 33.21 -6.98 6.96
C THR A 25 34.34 -6.00 7.33
N ALA A 26 35.58 -6.41 7.15
CA ALA A 26 36.76 -5.52 7.32
C ALA A 26 36.74 -4.34 6.32
N SER A 27 36.00 -4.45 5.20
CA SER A 27 35.82 -3.40 4.21
C SER A 27 34.67 -2.40 4.56
N GLY A 28 34.03 -2.55 5.72
CA GLY A 28 32.98 -1.65 6.19
C GLY A 28 31.57 -1.92 5.62
N GLN A 29 31.33 -3.12 5.09
CA GLN A 29 29.99 -3.54 4.67
C GLN A 29 29.25 -4.26 5.81
N SER A 30 28.02 -3.87 6.09
CA SER A 30 27.16 -4.61 7.01
C SER A 30 26.57 -5.84 6.33
N LEU A 31 26.95 -7.02 6.78
CA LEU A 31 26.34 -8.28 6.37
C LEU A 31 24.92 -8.39 6.93
N THR A 32 24.71 -7.95 8.15
CA THR A 32 23.39 -8.00 8.79
C THR A 32 22.34 -7.19 8.04
N GLN A 33 22.66 -5.97 7.59
CA GLN A 33 21.72 -5.16 6.80
C GLN A 33 21.38 -5.82 5.47
N ASN A 34 22.35 -6.46 4.81
CA ASN A 34 22.10 -7.21 3.58
C ASN A 34 21.18 -8.41 3.83
N ASP A 35 21.45 -9.18 4.90
CA ASP A 35 20.65 -10.34 5.25
C ASP A 35 19.21 -9.95 5.63
N VAL A 36 19.04 -8.87 6.40
CA VAL A 36 17.72 -8.31 6.75
C VAL A 36 16.96 -7.89 5.50
N LYS A 37 17.63 -7.19 4.58
CA LYS A 37 17.03 -6.77 3.30
C LYS A 37 16.60 -7.98 2.47
N ASN A 38 17.44 -8.95 2.28
CA ASN A 38 17.14 -10.17 1.53
C ASN A 38 15.96 -10.94 2.14
N TRP A 39 15.88 -10.98 3.47
CA TRP A 39 14.77 -11.62 4.17
C TRP A 39 13.45 -10.83 4.01
N GLN A 40 13.51 -9.51 4.09
CA GLN A 40 12.35 -8.66 3.84
C GLN A 40 11.83 -8.80 2.41
N GLU A 41 12.72 -8.85 1.42
CA GLU A 41 12.36 -9.13 0.02
C GLU A 41 11.74 -10.52 -0.14
N HIS A 42 12.28 -11.53 0.57
CA HIS A 42 11.69 -12.87 0.57
C HIS A 42 10.26 -12.87 1.15
N LEU A 43 10.04 -12.27 2.31
CA LEU A 43 8.72 -12.16 2.92
C LEU A 43 7.73 -11.41 2.03
N GLN A 44 8.17 -10.32 1.40
CA GLN A 44 7.36 -9.56 0.45
C GLN A 44 6.96 -10.41 -0.76
N ASN A 45 7.90 -11.19 -1.31
CA ASN A 45 7.62 -12.09 -2.42
C ASN A 45 6.64 -13.21 -2.04
N GLU A 46 6.75 -13.78 -0.84
CA GLU A 46 5.80 -14.77 -0.34
C GLU A 46 4.40 -14.14 -0.12
N GLN A 47 4.34 -12.93 0.41
CA GLN A 47 3.08 -12.18 0.53
C GLN A 47 2.43 -11.97 -0.85
N ILE A 48 3.20 -11.51 -1.84
CA ILE A 48 2.71 -11.31 -3.21
C ILE A 48 2.11 -12.60 -3.79
N LYS A 49 2.77 -13.74 -3.59
CA LYS A 49 2.30 -15.03 -4.10
C LYS A 49 0.99 -15.50 -3.47
N SER A 50 0.73 -15.11 -2.22
CA SER A 50 -0.45 -15.52 -1.46
C SER A 50 -1.70 -14.67 -1.75
N ILE A 51 -1.54 -13.52 -2.40
CA ILE A 51 -2.62 -12.56 -2.65
C ILE A 51 -3.08 -12.65 -4.10
N SER A 52 -4.38 -12.83 -4.32
CA SER A 52 -4.94 -12.75 -5.66
C SER A 52 -5.26 -11.31 -6.05
N LEU A 53 -5.07 -11.01 -7.34
CA LEU A 53 -5.43 -9.72 -7.90
C LEU A 53 -6.93 -9.42 -7.72
N GLU A 54 -7.79 -10.43 -7.88
CA GLU A 54 -9.23 -10.29 -7.70
C GLU A 54 -9.59 -9.86 -6.27
N GLN A 55 -8.94 -10.42 -5.24
CA GLN A 55 -9.17 -10.02 -3.86
C GLN A 55 -8.89 -8.52 -3.65
N LEU A 56 -7.81 -8.02 -4.25
CA LEU A 56 -7.42 -6.61 -4.10
C LEU A 56 -8.34 -5.64 -4.83
N THR A 57 -8.91 -6.04 -5.98
CA THR A 57 -9.66 -5.13 -6.86
C THR A 57 -11.17 -5.22 -6.71
N LYS A 58 -11.72 -6.35 -6.27
CA LYS A 58 -13.16 -6.65 -6.22
C LYS A 58 -14.02 -5.58 -5.54
N ASN A 59 -13.54 -5.04 -4.44
CA ASN A 59 -14.27 -4.01 -3.69
C ASN A 59 -13.60 -2.65 -3.78
N ALA A 60 -12.49 -2.52 -4.48
CA ALA A 60 -11.79 -1.28 -4.63
C ALA A 60 -12.59 -0.23 -5.42
N LEU A 61 -12.31 1.02 -5.20
CA LEU A 61 -12.77 2.12 -6.04
C LEU A 61 -11.77 2.28 -7.18
N GLU A 62 -12.20 1.97 -8.39
CA GLU A 62 -11.39 2.17 -9.59
C GLU A 62 -11.37 3.65 -9.98
N MET A 63 -10.18 4.20 -10.16
CA MET A 63 -9.97 5.58 -10.56
C MET A 63 -8.96 5.65 -11.72
N HIS A 64 -9.35 6.37 -12.77
CA HIS A 64 -8.50 6.60 -13.92
C HIS A 64 -7.89 8.00 -13.86
N PHE A 65 -6.57 8.08 -14.05
CA PHE A 65 -5.83 9.31 -14.22
C PHE A 65 -5.30 9.39 -15.66
N GLY A 66 -5.32 10.59 -16.26
CA GLY A 66 -5.00 10.75 -17.66
C GLY A 66 -5.86 9.86 -18.55
N ASN A 67 -5.25 9.11 -19.45
CA ASN A 67 -5.92 8.16 -20.34
C ASN A 67 -6.20 6.81 -19.67
N GLY A 68 -5.78 6.61 -18.43
CA GLY A 68 -5.92 5.35 -17.69
C GLY A 68 -5.21 4.15 -18.32
N LYS A 69 -4.31 4.37 -19.29
CA LYS A 69 -3.59 3.32 -19.99
C LYS A 69 -2.14 3.31 -19.58
N SER A 70 -1.76 2.33 -18.81
CA SER A 70 -0.39 2.07 -18.38
C SER A 70 -0.06 0.60 -18.50
N LYS A 71 1.23 0.29 -18.63
CA LYS A 71 1.72 -1.08 -18.47
C LYS A 71 1.48 -1.61 -17.06
N TYR A 72 1.45 -0.71 -16.10
CA TYR A 72 1.28 -1.03 -14.68
C TYR A 72 0.10 -0.27 -14.10
N ASP A 73 -0.74 -1.00 -13.34
CA ASP A 73 -1.77 -0.42 -12.50
C ASP A 73 -1.41 -0.58 -11.03
N PHE A 74 -2.11 0.12 -10.15
CA PHE A 74 -1.78 0.15 -8.74
C PHE A 74 -3.01 -0.09 -7.87
N VAL A 75 -2.91 -1.02 -6.92
CA VAL A 75 -3.88 -1.10 -5.82
C VAL A 75 -3.30 -0.35 -4.63
N ILE A 76 -4.07 0.55 -4.06
CA ILE A 76 -3.63 1.44 -2.99
C ILE A 76 -4.56 1.28 -1.79
N PHE A 77 -4.00 0.89 -0.64
CA PHE A 77 -4.67 1.08 0.63
C PHE A 77 -4.36 2.49 1.11
N THR A 78 -5.40 3.30 1.21
CA THR A 78 -5.30 4.74 1.40
C THR A 78 -6.23 5.23 2.49
N ASP A 79 -5.89 6.38 3.07
CA ASP A 79 -6.70 7.08 4.05
C ASP A 79 -6.83 8.54 3.60
N PRO A 80 -8.05 9.06 3.41
CA PRO A 80 -8.28 10.42 2.88
C PRO A 80 -7.71 11.55 3.73
N GLU A 81 -7.50 11.31 5.03
CA GLU A 81 -6.94 12.30 5.96
C GLU A 81 -5.40 12.17 6.10
N CYS A 82 -4.80 11.09 5.56
CA CYS A 82 -3.37 10.83 5.66
C CYS A 82 -2.56 11.71 4.69
N PRO A 83 -1.61 12.54 5.18
CA PRO A 83 -0.82 13.42 4.33
C PRO A 83 0.13 12.67 3.39
N PHE A 84 0.56 11.47 3.75
CA PHE A 84 1.39 10.62 2.89
C PHE A 84 0.58 10.01 1.75
N CYS A 85 -0.68 9.65 2.00
CA CYS A 85 -1.60 9.19 0.95
C CYS A 85 -1.85 10.30 -0.06
N LYS A 86 -2.09 11.53 0.42
CA LYS A 86 -2.24 12.70 -0.45
C LYS A 86 -1.06 12.87 -1.40
N LYS A 87 0.19 12.72 -0.94
CA LYS A 87 1.39 12.81 -1.79
C LYS A 87 1.39 11.77 -2.91
N VAL A 88 0.98 10.54 -2.61
CA VAL A 88 0.89 9.46 -3.59
C VAL A 88 -0.20 9.74 -4.61
N GLU A 89 -1.36 10.18 -4.17
CA GLU A 89 -2.48 10.55 -5.05
C GLU A 89 -2.14 11.74 -5.96
N ASP A 90 -1.44 12.77 -5.41
CA ASP A 90 -0.94 13.90 -6.21
C ASP A 90 0.03 13.44 -7.29
N PHE A 91 0.91 12.50 -6.99
CA PHE A 91 1.80 11.91 -7.97
C PHE A 91 1.03 11.18 -9.08
N PHE A 92 0.08 10.31 -8.73
CA PHE A 92 -0.73 9.60 -9.73
C PHE A 92 -1.59 10.53 -10.57
N ALA A 93 -2.06 11.65 -10.02
CA ALA A 93 -2.83 12.64 -10.76
C ALA A 93 -2.05 13.26 -11.94
N THR A 94 -0.71 13.15 -11.97
CA THR A 94 0.14 13.62 -13.06
C THR A 94 0.47 12.54 -14.09
N LYS A 95 -0.06 11.33 -13.95
CA LYS A 95 0.29 10.15 -14.77
C LYS A 95 -0.92 9.62 -15.54
N ASP A 96 -0.64 8.83 -16.58
CA ASP A 96 -1.66 8.02 -17.26
C ASP A 96 -1.68 6.65 -16.58
N VAL A 97 -2.65 6.42 -15.68
CA VAL A 97 -2.68 5.20 -14.87
C VAL A 97 -4.07 4.90 -14.33
N THR A 98 -4.36 3.62 -14.15
CA THR A 98 -5.51 3.14 -13.37
C THR A 98 -5.06 2.77 -11.96
N THR A 99 -5.82 3.24 -10.98
CA THR A 99 -5.62 2.90 -9.57
C THR A 99 -6.89 2.28 -8.99
N TYR A 100 -6.71 1.29 -8.13
CA TYR A 100 -7.76 0.61 -7.37
C TYR A 100 -7.61 0.99 -5.89
N MET A 101 -8.44 1.90 -5.41
CA MET A 101 -8.34 2.43 -4.06
C MET A 101 -9.15 1.59 -3.07
N ASN A 102 -8.50 1.07 -2.05
CA ASN A 102 -9.11 0.48 -0.87
C ASN A 102 -8.93 1.45 0.30
N PHE A 103 -10.04 1.98 0.80
CA PHE A 103 -9.98 2.88 1.95
C PHE A 103 -9.74 2.12 3.24
N LEU A 104 -8.79 2.60 4.03
CA LEU A 104 -8.45 2.12 5.36
C LEU A 104 -8.34 3.33 6.31
N PRO A 105 -9.46 3.82 6.84
CA PRO A 105 -9.47 4.90 7.83
C PRO A 105 -8.71 4.47 9.08
N LEU A 106 -7.64 5.20 9.43
CA LEU A 106 -6.83 4.92 10.60
C LEU A 106 -7.46 5.58 11.84
N GLU A 107 -7.36 4.92 12.99
CA GLU A 107 -7.95 5.42 14.26
C GLU A 107 -7.45 6.82 14.67
N MET A 108 -6.21 7.16 14.28
CA MET A 108 -5.63 8.48 14.53
C MET A 108 -6.22 9.61 13.67
N HIS A 109 -7.01 9.27 12.67
CA HIS A 109 -7.61 10.20 11.71
C HIS A 109 -9.15 10.23 11.89
N PRO A 110 -9.68 11.13 12.74
CA PRO A 110 -11.06 11.09 13.19
C PRO A 110 -12.11 11.30 12.07
N ASN A 111 -11.74 11.98 10.99
CA ASN A 111 -12.65 12.27 9.89
C ASN A 111 -12.52 11.29 8.71
N ALA A 112 -11.44 10.50 8.68
CA ALA A 112 -11.10 9.64 7.55
C ALA A 112 -12.23 8.67 7.16
N ARG A 113 -12.94 8.11 8.16
CA ARG A 113 -14.05 7.21 7.92
C ARG A 113 -15.22 7.91 7.21
N ASN A 114 -15.59 9.10 7.67
CA ASN A 114 -16.67 9.87 7.06
C ASN A 114 -16.29 10.30 5.64
N MET A 115 -15.06 10.78 5.45
CA MET A 115 -14.52 11.14 4.13
C MET A 115 -14.55 9.97 3.17
N SER A 116 -14.12 8.78 3.59
CA SER A 116 -14.16 7.55 2.79
C SER A 116 -15.59 7.21 2.37
N LEU A 117 -16.55 7.30 3.28
CA LEU A 117 -17.95 7.04 3.00
C LEU A 117 -18.56 8.05 2.02
N GLN A 118 -18.22 9.33 2.15
CA GLN A 118 -18.65 10.36 1.20
C GLN A 118 -18.11 10.09 -0.21
N ILE A 119 -16.82 9.75 -0.33
CA ILE A 119 -16.22 9.39 -1.63
C ILE A 119 -16.91 8.17 -2.23
N LEU A 120 -17.13 7.12 -1.45
CA LEU A 120 -17.76 5.87 -1.91
C LEU A 120 -19.24 6.01 -2.23
N SER A 121 -19.93 7.00 -1.66
CA SER A 121 -21.36 7.29 -1.90
C SER A 121 -21.58 8.23 -3.07
N SER A 122 -20.53 8.90 -3.53
CA SER A 122 -20.62 9.90 -4.58
C SER A 122 -20.88 9.30 -5.97
N SER A 123 -21.66 10.00 -6.78
CA SER A 123 -21.78 9.71 -8.22
C SER A 123 -20.51 10.09 -9.01
N ASP A 124 -19.71 11.02 -8.47
CA ASP A 124 -18.36 11.36 -8.98
C ASP A 124 -17.33 11.29 -7.85
N PRO A 125 -16.83 10.08 -7.55
CA PRO A 125 -15.88 9.87 -6.47
C PRO A 125 -14.58 10.66 -6.63
N LYS A 126 -14.14 10.87 -7.87
CA LYS A 126 -12.90 11.60 -8.17
C LYS A 126 -13.02 13.07 -7.81
N SER A 127 -14.10 13.72 -8.22
CA SER A 127 -14.39 15.12 -7.86
C SER A 127 -14.57 15.26 -6.35
N THR A 128 -15.27 14.32 -5.71
CA THR A 128 -15.51 14.34 -4.26
C THR A 128 -14.19 14.18 -3.49
N ALA A 129 -13.32 13.26 -3.88
CA ALA A 129 -12.01 13.11 -3.28
C ALA A 129 -11.16 14.39 -3.43
N GLN A 130 -11.22 15.04 -4.59
CA GLN A 130 -10.50 16.30 -4.82
C GLN A 130 -11.03 17.44 -3.93
N LYS A 131 -12.35 17.57 -3.77
CA LYS A 131 -12.95 18.56 -2.85
C LYS A 131 -12.51 18.34 -1.41
N ILE A 132 -12.60 17.08 -0.92
CA ILE A 132 -12.14 16.71 0.41
C ILE A 132 -10.66 17.09 0.61
N LYS A 133 -9.83 16.79 -0.37
CA LYS A 133 -8.40 17.11 -0.37
C LYS A 133 -8.11 18.61 -0.31
N ASN A 134 -8.97 19.42 -0.93
CA ASN A 134 -8.91 20.88 -0.91
C ASN A 134 -9.60 21.50 0.31
N LEU A 135 -10.11 20.70 1.24
CA LEU A 135 -10.91 21.14 2.38
C LEU A 135 -12.19 21.91 1.96
N GLU A 136 -12.72 21.59 0.79
CA GLU A 136 -13.98 22.15 0.31
C GLU A 136 -15.16 21.37 0.91
N PRO A 137 -16.30 22.03 1.12
CA PRO A 137 -17.50 21.38 1.61
C PRO A 137 -17.96 20.27 0.66
N VAL A 138 -18.31 19.11 1.23
CA VAL A 138 -18.89 17.98 0.51
C VAL A 138 -20.25 17.66 1.13
N ASP A 139 -21.29 17.71 0.31
CA ASP A 139 -22.65 17.33 0.67
C ASP A 139 -23.04 16.08 -0.13
N VAL A 140 -22.75 14.91 0.45
CA VAL A 140 -23.04 13.60 -0.13
C VAL A 140 -23.72 12.75 0.93
N GLU A 141 -24.94 12.31 0.66
CA GLU A 141 -25.68 11.37 1.51
C GLU A 141 -24.98 10.01 1.53
N ILE A 142 -24.67 9.52 2.73
CA ILE A 142 -23.96 8.25 2.92
C ILE A 142 -24.91 7.08 2.70
N THR A 143 -24.60 6.23 1.73
CA THR A 143 -25.37 5.06 1.36
C THR A 143 -24.96 3.80 2.12
N ASP A 144 -25.89 2.86 2.29
CA ASP A 144 -25.56 1.55 2.89
C ASP A 144 -24.65 0.71 1.98
N VAL A 145 -24.70 0.94 0.68
CA VAL A 145 -23.76 0.33 -0.28
C VAL A 145 -22.33 0.77 0.02
N ALA A 146 -22.10 2.06 0.26
CA ALA A 146 -20.79 2.59 0.62
C ALA A 146 -20.30 2.05 1.98
N LYS A 147 -21.18 1.96 2.98
CA LYS A 147 -20.84 1.36 4.28
C LYS A 147 -20.40 -0.09 4.14
N ASN A 148 -21.13 -0.89 3.36
CA ASN A 148 -20.80 -2.29 3.11
C ASN A 148 -19.48 -2.41 2.34
N LYS A 149 -19.27 -1.54 1.33
CA LYS A 149 -18.04 -1.53 0.54
C LYS A 149 -16.84 -1.18 1.40
N LEU A 150 -16.92 -0.15 2.25
CA LEU A 150 -15.86 0.22 3.19
C LEU A 150 -15.54 -0.90 4.17
N SER A 151 -16.55 -1.54 4.76
CA SER A 151 -16.36 -2.67 5.67
C SER A 151 -15.60 -3.83 5.01
N LYS A 152 -15.86 -4.12 3.73
CA LYS A 152 -15.12 -5.15 2.99
C LYS A 152 -13.67 -4.74 2.71
N MET A 153 -13.40 -3.45 2.47
CA MET A 153 -12.04 -2.95 2.31
C MET A 153 -11.26 -3.05 3.62
N GLU A 154 -11.89 -2.69 4.75
CA GLU A 154 -11.29 -2.80 6.09
C GLU A 154 -11.02 -4.27 6.45
N SER A 155 -11.96 -5.18 6.16
CA SER A 155 -11.76 -6.62 6.37
C SER A 155 -10.59 -7.16 5.55
N LEU A 156 -10.50 -6.77 4.28
CA LEU A 156 -9.37 -7.15 3.43
C LEU A 156 -8.04 -6.63 3.98
N ALA A 157 -7.98 -5.38 4.44
CA ALA A 157 -6.79 -4.83 5.05
C ALA A 157 -6.37 -5.60 6.31
N HIS A 158 -7.33 -5.98 7.16
CA HIS A 158 -7.10 -6.81 8.34
C HIS A 158 -6.55 -8.19 7.96
N ASP A 159 -7.16 -8.88 6.99
CA ASP A 159 -6.72 -10.21 6.52
C ASP A 159 -5.31 -10.18 5.95
N LEU A 160 -4.94 -9.09 5.27
CA LEU A 160 -3.60 -8.85 4.73
C LEU A 160 -2.62 -8.25 5.75
N LYS A 161 -3.05 -8.06 7.01
CA LYS A 161 -2.26 -7.47 8.10
C LYS A 161 -1.70 -6.08 7.74
N ILE A 162 -2.50 -5.29 7.01
CA ILE A 162 -2.14 -3.91 6.65
C ILE A 162 -2.57 -3.00 7.81
N THR A 163 -1.59 -2.39 8.46
CA THR A 163 -1.79 -1.54 9.65
C THR A 163 -1.48 -0.07 9.41
N GLY A 164 -1.11 0.30 8.18
CA GLY A 164 -0.74 1.68 7.85
C GLY A 164 -0.93 2.00 6.38
N THR A 165 -1.05 3.28 6.09
CA THR A 165 -1.27 3.84 4.75
C THR A 165 -0.23 4.90 4.40
N PRO A 166 0.10 5.05 3.11
CA PRO A 166 -0.33 4.24 2.00
C PRO A 166 0.42 2.90 1.93
N LYS A 167 -0.27 1.83 1.50
CA LYS A 167 0.37 0.59 1.07
C LYS A 167 -0.06 0.31 -0.36
N ILE A 168 0.90 0.03 -1.25
CA ILE A 168 0.69 0.02 -2.68
C ILE A 168 1.13 -1.32 -3.25
N PHE A 169 0.28 -1.96 -4.02
CA PHE A 169 0.59 -3.15 -4.80
C PHE A 169 0.66 -2.76 -6.28
N VAL A 170 1.74 -3.16 -6.95
CA VAL A 170 1.96 -2.88 -8.37
C VAL A 170 1.49 -4.08 -9.18
N ILE A 171 0.65 -3.83 -10.18
CA ILE A 171 0.10 -4.83 -11.09
C ILE A 171 0.80 -4.70 -12.45
N ASP A 172 1.32 -5.81 -12.94
CA ASP A 172 1.76 -5.93 -14.34
C ASP A 172 0.55 -6.36 -15.19
N ASN A 173 0.05 -5.47 -16.04
CA ASN A 173 -1.16 -5.69 -16.84
C ASN A 173 -0.99 -6.75 -17.91
N ASP A 174 0.24 -6.92 -18.45
CA ASP A 174 0.55 -7.96 -19.43
C ASP A 174 0.51 -9.35 -18.78
N LYS A 175 1.04 -9.47 -17.57
CA LYS A 175 1.11 -10.73 -16.83
C LYS A 175 -0.11 -10.99 -15.95
N LYS A 176 -0.98 -9.98 -15.75
CA LYS A 176 -2.15 -10.02 -14.86
C LYS A 176 -1.81 -10.50 -13.45
N LYS A 177 -0.73 -9.95 -12.89
CA LYS A 177 -0.26 -10.34 -11.55
C LYS A 177 0.36 -9.17 -10.79
N ILE A 178 0.39 -9.31 -9.47
CA ILE A 178 1.11 -8.40 -8.58
C ILE A 178 2.61 -8.70 -8.73
N ILE A 179 3.42 -7.65 -8.88
CA ILE A 179 4.88 -7.77 -9.09
C ILE A 179 5.71 -7.07 -8.03
N ASP A 180 5.12 -6.13 -7.28
CA ASP A 180 5.83 -5.41 -6.22
C ASP A 180 4.84 -4.92 -5.16
N VAL A 181 5.38 -4.63 -3.96
CA VAL A 181 4.66 -4.00 -2.85
C VAL A 181 5.50 -2.85 -2.32
N ILE A 182 4.92 -1.65 -2.29
CA ILE A 182 5.58 -0.43 -1.84
C ILE A 182 4.90 0.03 -0.54
N ASN A 183 5.69 0.21 0.50
CA ASN A 183 5.21 0.71 1.79
C ASN A 183 5.47 2.21 1.91
N GLY A 184 4.45 2.95 2.34
CA GLY A 184 4.53 4.39 2.50
C GLY A 184 4.63 5.18 1.19
N ALA A 185 4.81 6.49 1.29
CA ALA A 185 4.88 7.40 0.14
C ALA A 185 6.27 7.42 -0.52
N ASN A 186 6.77 6.25 -0.92
CA ASN A 186 8.06 6.13 -1.61
C ASN A 186 7.92 6.47 -3.10
N ILE A 187 7.79 7.76 -3.40
CA ILE A 187 7.62 8.26 -4.77
C ILE A 187 8.73 7.78 -5.72
N PRO A 188 10.03 7.79 -5.33
CA PRO A 188 11.08 7.28 -6.22
C PRO A 188 10.92 5.80 -6.62
N GLN A 189 10.37 4.96 -5.73
CA GLN A 189 10.07 3.56 -6.04
C GLN A 189 8.86 3.45 -6.98
N ILE A 190 7.81 4.25 -6.76
CA ILE A 190 6.63 4.28 -7.62
C ILE A 190 6.99 4.77 -9.02
N GLU A 191 7.83 5.79 -9.12
CA GLU A 191 8.21 6.42 -10.40
C GLU A 191 8.93 5.47 -11.35
N LYS A 192 9.62 4.44 -10.85
CA LYS A 192 10.28 3.40 -11.68
C LYS A 192 9.34 2.70 -12.65
N TYR A 193 8.03 2.69 -12.36
CA TYR A 193 7.01 2.05 -13.19
C TYR A 193 6.45 2.94 -14.29
N PHE A 194 6.93 4.19 -14.38
CA PHE A 194 6.53 5.18 -15.40
C PHE A 194 7.67 5.57 -16.36
N ASN A 195 8.86 5.00 -16.16
CA ASN A 195 10.06 5.26 -16.97
C ASN A 195 10.32 4.14 -17.96
#